data_a6ce6b9479c6b34af83b7c47c8d0469b
#
_entry.id   a6ce6b9479c6b34af83b7c47c8d0469b
#
_cell.length_a   1.000
_cell.length_b   1.000
_cell.length_c   1.000
_cell.angle_alpha   90.00
_cell.angle_beta   90.00
_cell.angle_gamma   90.00
#
_symmetry.space_group_name_H-M   'P 1'
#
loop_
_entity.id
_entity.type
_entity.pdbx_description
1 polymer ?
#
loop_
_entity_poly.entity_id
_entity_poly.type
_entity_poly.pdbx_seq_one_letter_code
_entity_poly.pdbx_strand_id
1 'polypeptide(L)'
;MTQKELFKEFLADRFPQTWENFFPKFERFHSWLVQENSKINLISRQTDPADIWTTHFLDSLLSIKYVEFERSKILDFGTGGGLPGIPLAIIYADASVTLLDSRKKKIEAVKSAAQYLGLSNCVFWGVRLEEISAEHNAAFDLIVSRSVKIEPAFKNKLLSLLKPQGKIVLYKSRNLEDVEQFKNARIFDASVHELGERKIIVATK
;
A
#
# COMPACT_ATOMS: atom_id res chain seq x y z
N MET A 1 -13.71 6.72 -21.53
CA MET A 1 -12.37 6.38 -21.03
C MET A 1 -12.48 5.17 -20.12
N THR A 2 -11.67 4.13 -20.32
CA THR A 2 -11.66 2.92 -19.50
C THR A 2 -10.89 3.18 -18.19
N GLN A 3 -11.12 2.35 -17.17
CA GLN A 3 -10.39 2.44 -15.89
C GLN A 3 -8.86 2.30 -16.08
N LYS A 4 -8.46 1.49 -17.05
CA LYS A 4 -7.05 1.31 -17.44
C LYS A 4 -6.46 2.58 -18.05
N GLU A 5 -7.20 3.26 -18.92
CA GLU A 5 -6.77 4.54 -19.51
C GLU A 5 -6.65 5.64 -18.47
N LEU A 6 -7.60 5.72 -17.53
CA LEU A 6 -7.54 6.65 -16.39
C LEU A 6 -6.28 6.45 -15.55
N PHE A 7 -5.96 5.19 -15.22
CA PHE A 7 -4.75 4.88 -14.47
C PHE A 7 -3.48 5.23 -15.25
N LYS A 8 -3.48 4.97 -16.56
CA LYS A 8 -2.37 5.34 -17.44
C LYS A 8 -2.15 6.85 -17.48
N GLU A 9 -3.22 7.64 -17.62
CA GLU A 9 -3.16 9.10 -17.56
C GLU A 9 -2.64 9.61 -16.21
N PHE A 10 -3.12 9.01 -15.09
CA PHE A 10 -2.60 9.33 -13.78
C PHE A 10 -1.09 9.09 -13.66
N LEU A 11 -0.58 7.97 -14.18
CA LEU A 11 0.86 7.69 -14.18
C LEU A 11 1.63 8.68 -15.06
N ALA A 12 1.11 9.00 -16.23
CA ALA A 12 1.74 9.95 -17.16
C ALA A 12 1.79 11.38 -16.57
N ASP A 13 0.76 11.80 -15.86
CA ASP A 13 0.74 13.09 -15.16
C ASP A 13 1.76 13.14 -14.01
N ARG A 14 1.85 12.06 -13.24
CA ARG A 14 2.72 12.00 -12.05
C ARG A 14 4.17 11.70 -12.37
N PHE A 15 4.43 10.92 -13.39
CA PHE A 15 5.75 10.42 -13.77
C PHE A 15 5.99 10.59 -15.27
N PRO A 16 5.93 11.83 -15.82
CA PRO A 16 5.90 12.08 -17.25
C PRO A 16 7.09 11.50 -18.03
N GLN A 17 8.24 11.33 -17.38
CA GLN A 17 9.46 10.79 -17.99
C GLN A 17 9.65 9.29 -17.83
N THR A 18 8.89 8.66 -16.92
CA THR A 18 9.19 7.28 -16.48
C THR A 18 7.97 6.35 -16.41
N TRP A 19 6.76 6.84 -16.60
CA TRP A 19 5.54 6.04 -16.49
C TRP A 19 5.53 4.83 -17.43
N GLU A 20 6.14 4.92 -18.61
CA GLU A 20 6.26 3.81 -19.56
C GLU A 20 7.07 2.64 -19.01
N ASN A 21 7.99 2.90 -18.08
CA ASN A 21 8.75 1.84 -17.40
C ASN A 21 7.92 1.11 -16.33
N PHE A 22 6.93 1.76 -15.77
CA PHE A 22 6.09 1.22 -14.71
C PHE A 22 4.85 0.49 -15.25
N PHE A 23 4.21 1.04 -16.27
CA PHE A 23 2.93 0.57 -16.76
C PHE A 23 2.91 -0.92 -17.14
N PRO A 24 3.92 -1.49 -17.84
CA PRO A 24 3.97 -2.92 -18.13
C PRO A 24 4.01 -3.80 -16.86
N LYS A 25 4.61 -3.32 -15.76
CA LYS A 25 4.60 -4.04 -14.49
C LYS A 25 3.20 -4.05 -13.86
N PHE A 26 2.45 -2.95 -13.98
CA PHE A 26 1.05 -2.92 -13.54
C PHE A 26 0.16 -3.83 -14.39
N GLU A 27 0.36 -3.92 -15.70
CA GLU A 27 -0.37 -4.87 -16.55
C GLU A 27 -0.11 -6.33 -16.12
N ARG A 28 1.14 -6.67 -15.86
CA ARG A 28 1.51 -7.99 -15.34
C ARG A 28 0.92 -8.24 -13.96
N PHE A 29 0.95 -7.24 -13.08
CA PHE A 29 0.38 -7.35 -11.73
C PHE A 29 -1.14 -7.52 -11.79
N HIS A 30 -1.82 -6.78 -12.65
CA HIS A 30 -3.26 -6.94 -12.90
C HIS A 30 -3.60 -8.38 -13.30
N SER A 31 -2.94 -8.90 -14.34
CA SER A 31 -3.18 -10.25 -14.84
C SER A 31 -2.92 -11.31 -13.77
N TRP A 32 -1.83 -11.17 -13.02
CA TRP A 32 -1.49 -12.05 -11.91
C TRP A 32 -2.55 -11.98 -10.80
N LEU A 33 -2.97 -10.76 -10.40
CA LEU A 33 -3.93 -10.55 -9.32
C LEU A 33 -5.29 -11.16 -9.66
N VAL A 34 -5.79 -10.98 -10.87
CA VAL A 34 -7.04 -11.59 -11.37
C VAL A 34 -6.96 -13.11 -11.28
N GLN A 35 -5.88 -13.69 -11.79
CA GLN A 35 -5.69 -15.13 -11.79
C GLN A 35 -5.56 -15.70 -10.36
N GLU A 36 -4.76 -15.07 -9.51
CA GLU A 36 -4.49 -15.58 -8.17
C GLU A 36 -5.67 -15.35 -7.21
N ASN A 37 -6.45 -14.28 -7.41
CA ASN A 37 -7.65 -14.01 -6.59
C ASN A 37 -8.74 -15.09 -6.73
N SER A 38 -8.75 -15.84 -7.82
CA SER A 38 -9.66 -17.00 -7.98
C SER A 38 -9.33 -18.13 -7.01
N LYS A 39 -8.05 -18.25 -6.60
CA LYS A 39 -7.55 -19.31 -5.70
C LYS A 39 -7.51 -18.84 -4.25
N ILE A 40 -7.01 -17.62 -4.03
CA ILE A 40 -6.82 -17.02 -2.70
C ILE A 40 -7.53 -15.67 -2.69
N ASN A 41 -8.39 -15.43 -1.71
CA ASN A 41 -9.11 -14.15 -1.57
C ASN A 41 -8.13 -13.01 -1.17
N LEU A 42 -7.48 -12.43 -2.17
CA LEU A 42 -6.50 -11.34 -2.02
C LEU A 42 -7.20 -9.98 -1.98
N ILE A 43 -8.21 -9.81 -2.84
CA ILE A 43 -9.10 -8.65 -2.94
C ILE A 43 -10.55 -9.14 -2.95
N SER A 44 -11.52 -8.24 -2.83
CA SER A 44 -12.93 -8.61 -2.91
C SER A 44 -13.23 -9.40 -4.19
N ARG A 45 -13.91 -10.53 -4.06
CA ARG A 45 -14.35 -11.34 -5.21
C ARG A 45 -15.43 -10.66 -6.05
N GLN A 46 -16.04 -9.59 -5.52
CA GLN A 46 -17.03 -8.79 -6.23
C GLN A 46 -16.40 -7.68 -7.07
N THR A 47 -15.09 -7.45 -6.95
CA THR A 47 -14.38 -6.46 -7.76
C THR A 47 -14.32 -6.92 -9.20
N ASP A 48 -14.89 -6.11 -10.10
CA ASP A 48 -14.71 -6.32 -11.53
C ASP A 48 -13.21 -6.19 -11.87
N PRO A 49 -12.62 -7.13 -12.65
CA PRO A 49 -11.24 -6.99 -13.09
C PRO A 49 -10.92 -5.63 -13.72
N ALA A 50 -11.86 -5.03 -14.46
CA ALA A 50 -11.66 -3.71 -15.01
C ALA A 50 -11.49 -2.61 -13.95
N ASP A 51 -12.13 -2.75 -12.79
CA ASP A 51 -12.08 -1.76 -11.71
C ASP A 51 -10.77 -1.83 -10.90
N ILE A 52 -9.99 -2.90 -11.00
CA ILE A 52 -8.71 -3.05 -10.28
C ILE A 52 -7.77 -1.88 -10.57
N TRP A 53 -7.79 -1.33 -11.78
CA TRP A 53 -6.93 -0.24 -12.20
C TRP A 53 -7.13 1.03 -11.36
N THR A 54 -8.36 1.33 -11.00
CA THR A 54 -8.67 2.50 -10.16
C THR A 54 -8.85 2.12 -8.71
N THR A 55 -9.71 1.15 -8.37
CA THR A 55 -10.04 0.82 -6.98
C THR A 55 -8.87 0.23 -6.19
N HIS A 56 -7.85 -0.28 -6.89
CA HIS A 56 -6.69 -0.85 -6.23
C HIS A 56 -5.38 -0.17 -6.60
N PHE A 57 -5.06 0.04 -7.90
CA PHE A 57 -3.76 0.61 -8.26
C PHE A 57 -3.72 2.12 -8.08
N LEU A 58 -4.66 2.86 -8.65
CA LEU A 58 -4.73 4.31 -8.47
C LEU A 58 -4.93 4.66 -6.99
N ASP A 59 -5.87 3.99 -6.31
CA ASP A 59 -6.13 4.17 -4.87
C ASP A 59 -4.85 3.97 -4.03
N SER A 60 -4.04 2.95 -4.35
CA SER A 60 -2.75 2.69 -3.68
C SER A 60 -1.73 3.81 -3.84
N LEU A 61 -1.81 4.59 -4.91
CA LEU A 61 -0.86 5.66 -5.23
C LEU A 61 -1.34 7.07 -4.82
N LEU A 62 -2.55 7.22 -4.26
CA LEU A 62 -3.07 8.53 -3.86
C LEU A 62 -2.18 9.26 -2.85
N SER A 63 -1.49 8.51 -1.99
CA SER A 63 -0.64 9.08 -0.94
C SER A 63 0.64 9.75 -1.46
N ILE A 64 1.07 9.46 -2.69
CA ILE A 64 2.29 10.06 -3.28
C ILE A 64 2.22 11.58 -3.44
N LYS A 65 1.02 12.15 -3.36
CA LYS A 65 0.82 13.60 -3.35
C LYS A 65 1.20 14.28 -2.03
N TYR A 66 1.30 13.50 -0.95
CA TYR A 66 1.37 14.01 0.43
C TYR A 66 2.60 13.50 1.19
N VAL A 67 3.25 12.45 0.68
CA VAL A 67 4.39 11.78 1.32
C VAL A 67 5.42 11.39 0.27
N GLU A 68 6.70 11.60 0.60
CA GLU A 68 7.83 11.13 -0.19
C GLU A 68 8.17 9.70 0.18
N PHE A 69 8.37 8.85 -0.82
CA PHE A 69 8.63 7.42 -0.65
C PHE A 69 10.05 7.01 -1.11
N GLU A 70 10.73 7.87 -1.85
CA GLU A 70 12.08 7.61 -2.36
C GLU A 70 13.04 7.25 -1.23
N ARG A 71 13.84 6.21 -1.43
CA ARG A 71 14.86 5.70 -0.50
C ARG A 71 14.36 5.37 0.90
N SER A 72 13.03 5.28 1.08
CA SER A 72 12.42 5.00 2.37
C SER A 72 12.38 3.50 2.68
N LYS A 73 12.48 3.16 3.97
CA LYS A 73 12.09 1.85 4.49
C LYS A 73 10.61 1.90 4.85
N ILE A 74 9.80 1.16 4.12
CA ILE A 74 8.34 1.19 4.19
C ILE A 74 7.85 -0.14 4.78
N LEU A 75 6.93 -0.08 5.74
CA LEU A 75 6.14 -1.23 6.18
C LEU A 75 4.72 -1.09 5.64
N ASP A 76 4.25 -2.05 4.86
CA ASP A 76 2.85 -2.16 4.45
C ASP A 76 2.13 -3.09 5.44
N PHE A 77 1.42 -2.50 6.40
CA PHE A 77 0.71 -3.20 7.45
C PHE A 77 -0.67 -3.68 6.99
N GLY A 78 -0.83 -5.00 6.96
CA GLY A 78 -2.03 -5.64 6.44
C GLY A 78 -2.09 -5.61 4.92
N THR A 79 -0.98 -5.94 4.28
CA THR A 79 -0.78 -5.81 2.82
C THR A 79 -1.83 -6.57 1.97
N GLY A 80 -2.45 -7.63 2.50
CA GLY A 80 -3.49 -8.39 1.80
C GLY A 80 -3.02 -8.94 0.47
N GLY A 81 -3.53 -8.39 -0.62
CA GLY A 81 -3.12 -8.71 -2.00
C GLY A 81 -1.89 -7.93 -2.49
N GLY A 82 -1.07 -7.41 -1.58
CA GLY A 82 0.10 -6.60 -1.92
C GLY A 82 -0.23 -5.11 -2.12
N LEU A 83 -1.27 -4.61 -1.48
CA LEU A 83 -1.83 -3.28 -1.73
C LEU A 83 -1.88 -2.44 -0.44
N PRO A 84 -1.21 -1.30 -0.36
CA PRO A 84 -0.56 -0.54 -1.45
C PRO A 84 0.91 -0.93 -1.73
N GLY A 85 1.51 -1.88 -1.03
CA GLY A 85 2.96 -2.15 -1.04
C GLY A 85 3.55 -2.50 -2.41
N ILE A 86 2.91 -3.39 -3.20
CA ILE A 86 3.42 -3.74 -4.56
C ILE A 86 3.36 -2.54 -5.51
N PRO A 87 2.26 -1.77 -5.63
CA PRO A 87 2.25 -0.51 -6.38
C PRO A 87 3.39 0.45 -5.99
N LEU A 88 3.63 0.64 -4.69
CA LEU A 88 4.72 1.48 -4.20
C LEU A 88 6.10 0.91 -4.58
N ALA A 89 6.29 -0.40 -4.46
CA ALA A 89 7.54 -1.07 -4.85
C ALA A 89 7.81 -1.01 -6.37
N ILE A 90 6.76 -0.97 -7.20
CA ILE A 90 6.90 -0.79 -8.66
C ILE A 90 7.42 0.61 -8.97
N ILE A 91 6.86 1.64 -8.33
CA ILE A 91 7.22 3.06 -8.59
C ILE A 91 8.56 3.41 -7.98
N TYR A 92 8.81 3.01 -6.73
CA TYR A 92 9.98 3.40 -5.94
C TYR A 92 10.96 2.25 -5.80
N ALA A 93 11.73 1.97 -6.87
CA ALA A 93 12.68 0.86 -6.90
C ALA A 93 13.84 1.04 -5.90
N ASP A 94 14.11 2.26 -5.45
CA ASP A 94 15.11 2.62 -4.45
C ASP A 94 14.59 2.56 -3.00
N ALA A 95 13.27 2.40 -2.80
CA ALA A 95 12.69 2.14 -1.50
C ALA A 95 12.75 0.65 -1.14
N SER A 96 12.79 0.34 0.15
CA SER A 96 12.65 -1.05 0.65
C SER A 96 11.25 -1.23 1.23
N VAL A 97 10.43 -2.11 0.64
CA VAL A 97 9.05 -2.32 1.05
C VAL A 97 8.89 -3.66 1.76
N THR A 98 8.58 -3.61 3.05
CA THR A 98 8.24 -4.80 3.85
C THR A 98 6.73 -5.01 3.83
N LEU A 99 6.29 -6.14 3.29
CA LEU A 99 4.90 -6.53 3.12
C LEU A 99 4.51 -7.45 4.29
N LEU A 100 3.63 -6.97 5.18
CA LEU A 100 3.22 -7.67 6.40
C LEU A 100 1.75 -8.07 6.33
N ASP A 101 1.47 -9.34 6.52
CA ASP A 101 0.12 -9.87 6.78
C ASP A 101 0.22 -11.07 7.71
N SER A 102 -0.72 -11.22 8.64
CA SER A 102 -0.79 -12.38 9.55
C SER A 102 -1.12 -13.69 8.83
N ARG A 103 -1.68 -13.60 7.64
CA ARG A 103 -2.07 -14.76 6.82
C ARG A 103 -0.92 -15.20 5.93
N LYS A 104 -0.16 -16.20 6.35
CA LYS A 104 1.01 -16.73 5.62
C LYS A 104 0.71 -17.05 4.14
N LYS A 105 -0.47 -17.61 3.83
CA LYS A 105 -0.87 -17.90 2.44
C LYS A 105 -0.94 -16.65 1.57
N LYS A 106 -1.38 -15.50 2.12
CA LYS A 106 -1.38 -14.24 1.38
C LYS A 106 0.04 -13.74 1.13
N ILE A 107 0.91 -13.82 2.13
CA ILE A 107 2.33 -13.43 1.99
C ILE A 107 3.05 -14.29 0.94
N GLU A 108 2.81 -15.60 0.91
CA GLU A 108 3.40 -16.46 -0.14
C GLU A 108 2.89 -16.08 -1.54
N ALA A 109 1.59 -15.77 -1.68
CA ALA A 109 1.05 -15.29 -2.94
C ALA A 109 1.69 -13.95 -3.36
N VAL A 110 1.78 -12.97 -2.45
CA VAL A 110 2.37 -11.66 -2.72
C VAL A 110 3.88 -11.77 -3.04
N LYS A 111 4.58 -12.70 -2.40
CA LYS A 111 5.98 -13.02 -2.72
C LYS A 111 6.10 -13.56 -4.15
N SER A 112 5.20 -14.45 -4.57
CA SER A 112 5.12 -14.93 -5.95
C SER A 112 4.85 -13.79 -6.93
N ALA A 113 3.96 -12.82 -6.57
CA ALA A 113 3.73 -11.63 -7.38
C ALA A 113 5.02 -10.82 -7.58
N ALA A 114 5.72 -10.51 -6.49
CA ALA A 114 6.96 -9.73 -6.55
C ALA A 114 8.03 -10.42 -7.43
N GLN A 115 8.17 -11.74 -7.30
CA GLN A 115 9.07 -12.53 -8.15
C GLN A 115 8.66 -12.46 -9.63
N TYR A 116 7.38 -12.65 -9.93
CA TYR A 116 6.84 -12.56 -11.28
C TYR A 116 7.05 -11.19 -11.92
N LEU A 117 6.99 -10.11 -11.11
CA LEU A 117 7.21 -8.74 -11.53
C LEU A 117 8.70 -8.33 -11.59
N GLY A 118 9.60 -9.17 -11.07
CA GLY A 118 11.02 -8.86 -10.98
C GLY A 118 11.34 -7.74 -9.97
N LEU A 119 10.58 -7.67 -8.87
CA LEU A 119 10.82 -6.71 -7.80
C LEU A 119 11.86 -7.27 -6.82
N SER A 120 12.99 -6.57 -6.66
CA SER A 120 14.08 -6.96 -5.74
C SER A 120 14.05 -6.19 -4.42
N ASN A 121 13.16 -5.21 -4.29
CA ASN A 121 13.07 -4.27 -3.18
C ASN A 121 11.97 -4.63 -2.16
N CYS A 122 11.46 -5.87 -2.19
CA CYS A 122 10.39 -6.35 -1.32
C CYS A 122 10.91 -7.33 -0.27
N VAL A 123 10.45 -7.16 0.99
CA VAL A 123 10.64 -8.09 2.11
C VAL A 123 9.26 -8.61 2.54
N PHE A 124 9.16 -9.86 2.99
CA PHE A 124 7.88 -10.53 3.24
C PHE A 124 7.81 -11.04 4.67
N TRP A 125 6.83 -10.56 5.45
CA TRP A 125 6.61 -10.96 6.84
C TRP A 125 5.22 -11.61 7.00
N GLY A 126 5.20 -12.92 7.15
CA GLY A 126 3.99 -13.72 7.39
C GLY A 126 3.77 -13.93 8.89
N VAL A 127 3.67 -12.86 9.68
CA VAL A 127 3.54 -12.87 11.15
C VAL A 127 2.50 -11.86 11.61
N ARG A 128 2.05 -11.96 12.84
CA ARG A 128 1.21 -10.92 13.45
C ARG A 128 2.07 -9.72 13.85
N LEU A 129 1.46 -8.53 13.89
CA LEU A 129 2.16 -7.29 14.25
C LEU A 129 2.83 -7.40 15.64
N GLU A 130 2.16 -8.07 16.59
CA GLU A 130 2.61 -8.24 17.96
C GLU A 130 3.83 -9.17 18.08
N GLU A 131 4.01 -10.06 17.10
CA GLU A 131 5.11 -11.03 17.04
C GLU A 131 6.41 -10.42 16.49
N ILE A 132 6.35 -9.20 15.94
CA ILE A 132 7.55 -8.54 15.42
C ILE A 132 8.51 -8.24 16.55
N SER A 133 9.75 -8.72 16.43
CA SER A 133 10.82 -8.54 17.42
C SER A 133 11.12 -7.05 17.68
N ALA A 134 11.53 -6.74 18.91
CA ALA A 134 11.95 -5.39 19.30
C ALA A 134 13.21 -4.90 18.55
N GLU A 135 13.98 -5.79 17.94
CA GLU A 135 15.13 -5.43 17.09
C GLU A 135 14.72 -4.59 15.87
N HIS A 136 13.44 -4.65 15.46
CA HIS A 136 12.87 -3.83 14.40
C HIS A 136 12.31 -2.48 14.88
N ASN A 137 12.46 -2.13 16.16
CA ASN A 137 12.07 -0.83 16.65
C ASN A 137 12.87 0.27 15.94
N ALA A 138 12.20 1.38 15.63
CA ALA A 138 12.76 2.50 14.88
C ALA A 138 13.41 2.11 13.53
N ALA A 139 12.86 1.08 12.85
CA ALA A 139 13.40 0.57 11.60
C ALA A 139 12.82 1.28 10.36
N PHE A 140 11.56 1.75 10.44
CA PHE A 140 10.82 2.23 9.27
C PHE A 140 10.70 3.75 9.23
N ASP A 141 10.86 4.30 8.03
CA ASP A 141 10.59 5.70 7.73
C ASP A 141 9.09 5.94 7.59
N LEU A 142 8.42 4.98 6.95
CA LEU A 142 6.99 5.04 6.66
C LEU A 142 6.31 3.72 7.04
N ILE A 143 5.10 3.82 7.60
CA ILE A 143 4.18 2.69 7.72
C ILE A 143 2.92 3.06 6.94
N VAL A 144 2.58 2.29 5.93
CA VAL A 144 1.35 2.45 5.16
C VAL A 144 0.34 1.40 5.58
N SER A 145 -0.95 1.72 5.58
CA SER A 145 -2.00 0.73 5.83
C SER A 145 -3.29 1.10 5.11
N ARG A 146 -3.87 0.12 4.43
CA ARG A 146 -5.13 0.26 3.70
C ARG A 146 -6.11 -0.82 4.13
N SER A 147 -7.38 -0.43 4.34
CA SER A 147 -8.46 -1.36 4.69
C SER A 147 -8.27 -2.13 6.01
N VAL A 148 -7.39 -1.65 6.88
CA VAL A 148 -7.21 -2.18 8.24
C VAL A 148 -7.69 -1.12 9.24
N LYS A 149 -8.53 -1.53 10.20
CA LYS A 149 -8.86 -0.71 11.36
C LYS A 149 -7.67 -0.73 12.32
N ILE A 150 -7.14 0.44 12.66
CA ILE A 150 -6.04 0.54 13.62
C ILE A 150 -6.62 0.52 15.04
N GLU A 151 -6.49 -0.60 15.71
CA GLU A 151 -6.85 -0.70 17.13
C GLU A 151 -5.79 -0.05 18.02
N PRO A 152 -6.13 0.39 19.25
CA PRO A 152 -5.16 1.01 20.17
C PRO A 152 -3.91 0.17 20.43
N ALA A 153 -4.05 -1.16 20.51
CA ALA A 153 -2.93 -2.08 20.67
C ALA A 153 -1.96 -2.01 19.46
N PHE A 154 -2.49 -1.96 18.24
CA PHE A 154 -1.68 -1.84 17.03
C PHE A 154 -0.96 -0.50 16.95
N LYS A 155 -1.63 0.59 17.33
CA LYS A 155 -1.04 1.92 17.32
C LYS A 155 0.31 1.96 18.04
N ASN A 156 0.36 1.48 19.27
CA ASN A 156 1.59 1.53 20.08
C ASN A 156 2.73 0.73 19.44
N LYS A 157 2.41 -0.45 18.91
CA LYS A 157 3.40 -1.27 18.21
C LYS A 157 3.86 -0.62 16.91
N LEU A 158 2.95 -0.08 16.09
CA LEU A 158 3.31 0.63 14.86
C LEU A 158 4.21 1.84 15.16
N LEU A 159 3.87 2.64 16.18
CA LEU A 159 4.70 3.76 16.62
C LEU A 159 6.09 3.30 17.09
N SER A 160 6.22 2.15 17.75
CA SER A 160 7.53 1.64 18.16
C SER A 160 8.42 1.27 16.97
N LEU A 161 7.83 0.76 15.90
CA LEU A 161 8.55 0.39 14.67
C LEU A 161 9.00 1.59 13.84
N LEU A 162 8.37 2.76 14.00
CA LEU A 162 8.75 3.99 13.32
C LEU A 162 10.03 4.61 13.88
N LYS A 163 10.86 5.13 13.00
CA LYS A 163 11.94 6.06 13.34
C LYS A 163 11.38 7.32 14.02
N PRO A 164 12.22 8.12 14.72
CA PRO A 164 11.75 9.33 15.43
C PRO A 164 10.94 10.31 14.58
N GLN A 165 11.28 10.48 13.30
CA GLN A 165 10.57 11.34 12.35
C GLN A 165 9.70 10.56 11.35
N GLY A 166 9.49 9.27 11.61
CA GLY A 166 8.70 8.40 10.75
C GLY A 166 7.23 8.76 10.78
N LYS A 167 6.51 8.36 9.73
CA LYS A 167 5.10 8.68 9.53
C LYS A 167 4.27 7.42 9.33
N ILE A 168 3.04 7.43 9.85
CA ILE A 168 2.00 6.47 9.49
C ILE A 168 1.11 7.11 8.43
N VAL A 169 0.86 6.37 7.35
CA VAL A 169 0.01 6.80 6.23
C VAL A 169 -1.18 5.84 6.14
N LEU A 170 -2.37 6.33 6.46
CA LEU A 170 -3.58 5.53 6.43
C LEU A 170 -4.44 5.93 5.23
N TYR A 171 -4.89 4.91 4.49
CA TYR A 171 -5.83 5.07 3.38
C TYR A 171 -7.23 4.81 3.89
N LYS A 172 -8.05 5.84 3.90
CA LYS A 172 -9.40 5.82 4.47
C LYS A 172 -10.44 6.33 3.47
N SER A 173 -11.70 6.01 3.76
CA SER A 173 -12.86 6.62 3.13
C SER A 173 -13.65 7.41 4.19
N ARG A 174 -14.89 7.03 4.47
CA ARG A 174 -15.80 7.76 5.37
C ARG A 174 -15.49 7.54 6.86
N ASN A 175 -15.08 6.33 7.25
CA ASN A 175 -14.85 6.01 8.66
C ASN A 175 -13.44 6.43 9.09
N LEU A 176 -13.37 7.34 10.07
CA LEU A 176 -12.15 7.89 10.62
C LEU A 176 -12.01 7.65 12.14
N GLU A 177 -12.88 6.84 12.75
CA GLU A 177 -12.88 6.60 14.20
C GLU A 177 -11.50 6.20 14.75
N ASP A 178 -10.77 5.37 14.01
CA ASP A 178 -9.43 4.92 14.41
C ASP A 178 -8.33 5.97 14.15
N VAL A 179 -8.65 7.09 13.51
CA VAL A 179 -7.71 8.19 13.28
C VAL A 179 -7.61 9.11 14.51
N GLU A 180 -8.68 9.26 15.27
CA GLU A 180 -8.75 10.16 16.44
C GLU A 180 -7.70 9.85 17.51
N GLN A 181 -7.23 8.59 17.56
CA GLN A 181 -6.16 8.19 18.46
C GLN A 181 -4.79 8.81 18.13
N PHE A 182 -4.60 9.37 16.92
CA PHE A 182 -3.36 9.98 16.47
C PHE A 182 -3.43 11.51 16.62
N LYS A 183 -2.87 12.04 17.70
CA LYS A 183 -2.96 13.47 18.07
C LYS A 183 -2.40 14.43 17.01
N ASN A 184 -1.39 13.99 16.25
CA ASN A 184 -0.69 14.79 15.24
C ASN A 184 -1.06 14.36 13.80
N ALA A 185 -2.27 13.82 13.61
CA ALA A 185 -2.70 13.41 12.29
C ALA A 185 -3.14 14.60 11.43
N ARG A 186 -2.64 14.65 10.21
CA ARG A 186 -3.13 15.54 9.16
C ARG A 186 -3.99 14.74 8.21
N ILE A 187 -5.16 15.25 7.88
CA ILE A 187 -6.12 14.60 6.99
C ILE A 187 -6.12 15.37 5.67
N PHE A 188 -5.87 14.68 4.59
CA PHE A 188 -5.89 15.22 3.25
C PHE A 188 -7.07 14.62 2.48
N ASP A 189 -7.84 15.47 1.80
CA ASP A 189 -8.83 15.01 0.84
C ASP A 189 -8.09 14.53 -0.41
N ALA A 190 -8.24 13.24 -0.69
CA ALA A 190 -7.67 12.56 -1.84
C ALA A 190 -8.77 12.00 -2.75
N SER A 191 -9.98 12.53 -2.62
CA SER A 191 -11.13 12.09 -3.40
C SER A 191 -10.90 12.32 -4.89
N VAL A 192 -11.26 11.34 -5.68
CA VAL A 192 -11.28 11.41 -7.14
C VAL A 192 -12.62 10.85 -7.63
N HIS A 193 -13.09 11.34 -8.77
CA HIS A 193 -14.43 11.02 -9.29
C HIS A 193 -14.69 9.51 -9.34
N GLU A 194 -13.70 8.74 -9.79
CA GLU A 194 -13.78 7.29 -10.03
C GLU A 194 -13.80 6.44 -8.75
N LEU A 195 -13.26 6.99 -7.65
CA LEU A 195 -13.15 6.30 -6.37
C LEU A 195 -14.13 6.81 -5.32
N GLY A 196 -14.75 7.98 -5.58
CA GLY A 196 -15.53 8.71 -4.58
C GLY A 196 -14.66 9.21 -3.43
N GLU A 197 -15.25 9.30 -2.24
CA GLU A 197 -14.57 9.87 -1.07
C GLU A 197 -13.35 9.04 -0.66
N ARG A 198 -12.18 9.68 -0.65
CA ARG A 198 -10.91 9.13 -0.20
C ARG A 198 -10.17 10.15 0.65
N LYS A 199 -9.56 9.66 1.73
CA LYS A 199 -8.75 10.47 2.63
C LYS A 199 -7.40 9.78 2.85
N ILE A 200 -6.34 10.57 2.77
CA ILE A 200 -5.00 10.15 3.18
C ILE A 200 -4.72 10.82 4.51
N ILE A 201 -4.46 10.01 5.51
CA ILE A 201 -4.11 10.48 6.85
C ILE A 201 -2.61 10.28 7.04
N VAL A 202 -1.93 11.34 7.43
CA VAL A 202 -0.49 11.32 7.75
C VAL A 202 -0.33 11.67 9.21
N ALA A 203 0.04 10.69 10.03
CA ALA A 203 0.34 10.86 11.45
C ALA A 203 1.85 10.74 11.68
N THR A 204 2.41 11.62 12.48
CA THR A 204 3.80 11.57 12.94
C THR A 204 3.88 10.87 14.28
N LYS A 205 5.06 10.31 14.55
CA LYS A 205 5.38 9.71 15.85
C LYS A 205 5.36 10.76 16.96
#